data_c797a66be57b54289d91cde1142192ff
#
_entry.id   c797a66be57b54289d91cde1142192ff
#
_cell.length_a   1.000
_cell.length_b   1.000
_cell.length_c   1.000
_cell.angle_alpha   90.00
_cell.angle_beta   90.00
_cell.angle_gamma   90.00
#
_symmetry.space_group_name_H-M   'P 1'
#
loop_
_entity.id
_entity.type
_entity.pdbx_description
1 polymer ?
#
loop_
_entity_poly.entity_id
_entity_poly.type
_entity_poly.pdbx_seq_one_letter_code
_entity_poly.pdbx_strand_id
1 'polypeptide(L)'
;MKRTFLALGFLLLAALSPASAAELRIGMIGLDTSHVPAFTDILNNPANKNHVPGAKVVAAFKGGSADIESSASRVDGFTKTLVEKYGVKIYDSIEEMVKHVDAVMIESVDGRPHLAQAIPVIKARKPLFIDKPLAGSLRDVLEIFRLAKVAGVPVWSSSSLRYGKAAQAVRAGSLGKVTYAETTSPASIEKSHPDLFWYGVHGCETLFTVMGTGCESVKRGTTADGKIEVIGKWKGGRTGIFREAKGYTGLAKGEKGEAPIGAYDGYAPLVVEAIKAFQTGVVPVSSEETIELFAFMEAADESKRRGGAEVTLAEVLKKAGK
;
A
#
# COMPACT_ATOMS: atom_id res chain seq x y z
N MET A 1 21.50 56.06 56.48
CA MET A 1 22.20 55.09 55.65
C MET A 1 21.32 53.84 55.58
N LYS A 2 20.53 53.67 54.50
CA LYS A 2 19.70 52.48 54.30
C LYS A 2 20.36 51.58 53.21
N ARG A 3 20.80 50.40 53.55
CA ARG A 3 21.39 49.43 52.64
C ARG A 3 20.26 48.53 52.05
N THR A 4 20.05 48.66 50.76
CA THR A 4 19.11 47.82 50.02
C THR A 4 19.86 46.56 49.51
N PHE A 5 19.44 45.36 49.93
CA PHE A 5 19.93 44.08 49.40
C PHE A 5 19.14 43.75 48.18
N LEU A 6 19.80 43.59 47.02
CA LEU A 6 19.26 43.11 45.79
C LEU A 6 19.43 41.56 45.80
N ALA A 7 18.35 40.82 45.86
CA ALA A 7 18.38 39.36 45.73
C ALA A 7 18.28 38.99 44.24
N LEU A 8 19.34 38.41 43.68
CA LEU A 8 19.42 37.93 42.32
C LEU A 8 18.81 36.48 42.30
N GLY A 9 17.59 36.35 41.82
CA GLY A 9 16.97 35.05 41.61
C GLY A 9 17.50 34.40 40.35
N PHE A 10 18.24 33.29 40.48
CA PHE A 10 18.62 32.42 39.37
C PHE A 10 17.40 31.54 38.96
N LEU A 11 16.81 31.83 37.80
CA LEU A 11 15.85 30.93 37.19
C LEU A 11 16.62 29.78 36.53
N LEU A 12 16.53 28.57 37.10
CA LEU A 12 16.98 27.33 36.45
C LEU A 12 15.98 27.00 35.37
N LEU A 13 16.32 27.26 34.11
CA LEU A 13 15.61 26.66 32.95
C LEU A 13 16.03 25.19 32.89
N ALA A 14 15.17 24.29 33.37
CA ALA A 14 15.27 22.87 33.10
C ALA A 14 15.01 22.67 31.61
N ALA A 15 16.05 22.34 30.82
CA ALA A 15 15.93 21.91 29.46
C ALA A 15 15.21 20.55 29.45
N LEU A 16 13.92 20.57 29.13
CA LEU A 16 13.17 19.36 28.82
C LEU A 16 13.77 18.76 27.52
N SER A 17 14.65 17.77 27.66
CA SER A 17 15.05 16.94 26.54
C SER A 17 13.79 16.30 25.95
N PRO A 18 13.55 16.38 24.63
CA PRO A 18 12.42 15.68 24.05
C PRO A 18 12.59 14.18 24.36
N ALA A 19 11.62 13.60 25.06
CA ALA A 19 11.58 12.16 25.27
C ALA A 19 11.59 11.51 23.87
N SER A 20 12.63 10.73 23.59
CA SER A 20 12.65 9.91 22.35
C SER A 20 11.39 9.07 22.33
N ALA A 21 10.55 9.27 21.31
CA ALA A 21 9.37 8.43 21.14
C ALA A 21 9.82 6.97 21.11
N ALA A 22 9.14 6.11 21.87
CA ALA A 22 9.48 4.68 21.91
C ALA A 22 9.42 4.09 20.50
N GLU A 23 10.40 3.27 20.15
CA GLU A 23 10.47 2.59 18.86
C GLU A 23 9.25 1.68 18.68
N LEU A 24 8.51 1.83 17.56
CA LEU A 24 7.32 1.02 17.27
C LEU A 24 7.70 -0.44 17.01
N ARG A 25 7.00 -1.35 17.67
CA ARG A 25 7.13 -2.79 17.44
C ARG A 25 6.17 -3.20 16.34
N ILE A 26 6.71 -3.64 15.21
CA ILE A 26 5.93 -4.06 14.03
C ILE A 26 5.78 -5.58 14.03
N GLY A 27 4.53 -6.05 13.83
CA GLY A 27 4.23 -7.43 13.50
C GLY A 27 4.11 -7.61 11.98
N MET A 28 4.63 -8.71 11.45
CA MET A 28 4.56 -9.02 10.02
C MET A 28 3.81 -10.32 9.79
N ILE A 29 2.88 -10.34 8.85
CA ILE A 29 2.04 -11.51 8.51
C ILE A 29 2.29 -11.90 7.06
N GLY A 30 2.54 -13.19 6.80
CA GLY A 30 2.79 -13.70 5.45
C GLY A 30 4.22 -13.47 4.99
N LEU A 31 5.09 -14.45 5.28
CA LEU A 31 6.53 -14.30 5.04
C LEU A 31 6.96 -14.86 3.68
N ASP A 32 6.25 -14.52 2.60
CA ASP A 32 6.40 -15.14 1.29
C ASP A 32 6.62 -14.17 0.12
N THR A 33 6.72 -12.87 0.38
CA THR A 33 7.14 -11.87 -0.62
C THR A 33 8.57 -11.40 -0.41
N SER A 34 9.21 -10.88 -1.46
CA SER A 34 10.51 -10.20 -1.35
C SER A 34 10.44 -8.90 -0.52
N HIS A 35 9.24 -8.37 -0.27
CA HIS A 35 9.03 -7.21 0.59
C HIS A 35 9.39 -7.53 2.05
N VAL A 36 9.11 -8.75 2.51
CA VAL A 36 9.38 -9.22 3.87
C VAL A 36 10.83 -8.99 4.30
N PRO A 37 11.85 -9.58 3.66
CA PRO A 37 13.24 -9.30 4.02
C PRO A 37 13.66 -7.87 3.69
N ALA A 38 13.11 -7.25 2.63
CA ALA A 38 13.48 -5.90 2.22
C ALA A 38 12.99 -4.84 3.23
N PHE A 39 11.72 -4.90 3.66
CA PHE A 39 11.17 -3.96 4.66
C PHE A 39 11.82 -4.19 6.02
N THR A 40 12.04 -5.45 6.39
CA THR A 40 12.76 -5.78 7.62
C THR A 40 14.18 -5.22 7.61
N ASP A 41 14.92 -5.32 6.50
CA ASP A 41 16.27 -4.73 6.40
C ASP A 41 16.26 -3.19 6.48
N ILE A 42 15.26 -2.54 5.87
CA ILE A 42 15.08 -1.07 5.97
C ILE A 42 14.79 -0.64 7.43
N LEU A 43 14.01 -1.41 8.17
CA LEU A 43 13.61 -1.06 9.54
C LEU A 43 14.61 -1.51 10.60
N ASN A 44 15.20 -2.71 10.46
CA ASN A 44 15.98 -3.35 11.51
C ASN A 44 17.51 -3.19 11.35
N ASN A 45 17.99 -2.76 10.18
CA ASN A 45 19.42 -2.65 9.89
C ASN A 45 19.88 -1.19 9.83
N PRO A 46 20.49 -0.63 10.89
CA PRO A 46 20.97 0.75 10.88
C PRO A 46 22.06 1.04 9.82
N ALA A 47 22.74 -0.02 9.31
CA ALA A 47 23.73 0.12 8.23
C ALA A 47 23.10 0.16 6.83
N ASN A 48 21.81 -0.10 6.69
CA ASN A 48 21.11 0.06 5.41
C ASN A 48 21.09 1.54 5.02
N LYS A 49 21.55 1.90 3.81
CA LYS A 49 21.55 3.28 3.30
C LYS A 49 20.15 3.94 3.28
N ASN A 50 19.11 3.12 3.29
CA ASN A 50 17.71 3.54 3.31
C ASN A 50 17.05 3.25 4.67
N HIS A 51 17.83 3.12 5.74
CA HIS A 51 17.28 2.84 7.08
C HIS A 51 16.24 3.87 7.49
N VAL A 52 15.12 3.39 7.98
CA VAL A 52 14.01 4.19 8.53
C VAL A 52 13.95 3.96 10.04
N PRO A 53 14.38 4.94 10.85
CA PRO A 53 14.39 4.79 12.31
C PRO A 53 12.98 4.93 12.91
N GLY A 54 12.85 4.53 14.17
CA GLY A 54 11.63 4.71 14.97
C GLY A 54 10.65 3.53 14.90
N ALA A 55 11.01 2.45 14.20
CA ALA A 55 10.24 1.21 14.18
C ALA A 55 11.13 0.00 13.92
N LYS A 56 10.72 -1.16 14.43
CA LYS A 56 11.36 -2.47 14.17
C LYS A 56 10.34 -3.56 13.96
N VAL A 57 10.61 -4.46 13.02
CA VAL A 57 9.93 -5.75 12.92
C VAL A 57 10.46 -6.65 14.04
N VAL A 58 9.59 -7.04 14.97
CA VAL A 58 9.97 -7.83 16.17
C VAL A 58 9.23 -9.15 16.26
N ALA A 59 8.12 -9.29 15.56
CA ALA A 59 7.23 -10.45 15.61
C ALA A 59 6.69 -10.77 14.23
N ALA A 60 6.42 -12.04 13.96
CA ALA A 60 5.79 -12.43 12.71
C ALA A 60 4.90 -13.67 12.84
N PHE A 61 3.95 -13.78 11.92
CA PHE A 61 3.18 -15.00 11.63
C PHE A 61 3.54 -15.45 10.21
N LYS A 62 3.96 -16.72 10.10
CA LYS A 62 4.56 -17.24 8.86
C LYS A 62 3.63 -17.15 7.65
N GLY A 63 2.38 -17.62 7.77
CA GLY A 63 1.44 -17.68 6.64
C GLY A 63 1.94 -18.57 5.51
N GLY A 64 1.63 -18.16 4.29
CA GLY A 64 1.97 -18.84 3.04
C GLY A 64 0.78 -19.56 2.43
N SER A 65 0.78 -19.68 1.08
CA SER A 65 -0.22 -20.38 0.26
C SER A 65 0.45 -21.49 -0.53
N ALA A 66 0.14 -22.75 -0.17
CA ALA A 66 0.80 -23.93 -0.74
C ALA A 66 0.47 -24.15 -2.22
N ASP A 67 -0.65 -23.62 -2.69
CA ASP A 67 -1.11 -23.69 -4.09
C ASP A 67 -0.56 -22.56 -4.98
N ILE A 68 0.23 -21.62 -4.41
CA ILE A 68 0.91 -20.55 -5.12
C ILE A 68 2.42 -20.83 -5.10
N GLU A 69 2.99 -21.16 -6.24
CA GLU A 69 4.42 -21.51 -6.39
C GLU A 69 5.35 -20.44 -5.79
N SER A 70 5.08 -19.17 -6.08
CA SER A 70 5.88 -18.07 -5.58
C SER A 70 5.75 -17.82 -4.07
N SER A 71 4.72 -18.35 -3.42
CA SER A 71 4.57 -18.40 -1.97
C SER A 71 5.32 -19.61 -1.39
N ALA A 72 4.94 -20.80 -1.84
CA ALA A 72 5.45 -22.07 -1.33
C ALA A 72 6.98 -22.18 -1.40
N SER A 73 7.58 -21.71 -2.50
CA SER A 73 9.05 -21.78 -2.70
C SER A 73 9.86 -20.78 -1.84
N ARG A 74 9.23 -19.74 -1.26
CA ARG A 74 9.95 -18.65 -0.58
C ARG A 74 9.71 -18.53 0.92
N VAL A 75 8.54 -18.97 1.38
CA VAL A 75 8.08 -18.71 2.77
C VAL A 75 9.06 -19.23 3.82
N ASP A 76 9.64 -20.41 3.65
CA ASP A 76 10.61 -20.98 4.60
C ASP A 76 11.92 -20.20 4.61
N GLY A 77 12.46 -19.85 3.44
CA GLY A 77 13.71 -19.11 3.31
C GLY A 77 13.63 -17.71 3.90
N PHE A 78 12.51 -17.00 3.67
CA PHE A 78 12.31 -15.68 4.26
C PHE A 78 12.06 -15.74 5.76
N THR A 79 11.30 -16.74 6.25
CA THR A 79 11.12 -16.98 7.68
C THR A 79 12.47 -17.19 8.36
N LYS A 80 13.31 -18.05 7.81
CA LYS A 80 14.67 -18.29 8.31
C LYS A 80 15.49 -16.99 8.36
N THR A 81 15.44 -16.19 7.30
CA THR A 81 16.15 -14.90 7.25
C THR A 81 15.70 -13.96 8.36
N LEU A 82 14.40 -13.85 8.62
CA LEU A 82 13.88 -12.98 9.68
C LEU A 82 14.34 -13.44 11.07
N VAL A 83 14.33 -14.74 11.34
CA VAL A 83 14.75 -15.30 12.62
C VAL A 83 16.26 -15.16 12.81
N GLU A 84 17.05 -15.65 11.87
CA GLU A 84 18.51 -15.75 12.03
C GLU A 84 19.24 -14.41 11.91
N LYS A 85 18.80 -13.54 10.98
CA LYS A 85 19.48 -12.27 10.75
C LYS A 85 18.94 -11.14 11.64
N TYR A 86 17.63 -11.13 11.90
CA TYR A 86 16.99 -9.99 12.57
C TYR A 86 16.41 -10.32 13.95
N GLY A 87 16.43 -11.59 14.40
CA GLY A 87 15.92 -12.00 15.68
C GLY A 87 14.41 -11.88 15.83
N VAL A 88 13.66 -11.89 14.70
CA VAL A 88 12.20 -11.77 14.72
C VAL A 88 11.59 -13.04 15.31
N LYS A 89 10.68 -12.87 16.28
CA LYS A 89 9.99 -13.98 16.90
C LYS A 89 8.80 -14.42 16.05
N ILE A 90 8.74 -15.72 15.73
CA ILE A 90 7.61 -16.32 15.02
C ILE A 90 6.55 -16.78 16.03
N TYR A 91 5.28 -16.51 15.72
CA TYR A 91 4.12 -16.91 16.50
C TYR A 91 3.25 -17.87 15.70
N ASP A 92 2.58 -18.81 16.41
CA ASP A 92 1.71 -19.82 15.80
C ASP A 92 0.32 -19.28 15.41
N SER A 93 -0.04 -18.09 15.93
CA SER A 93 -1.29 -17.41 15.57
C SER A 93 -1.12 -15.90 15.52
N ILE A 94 -1.96 -15.26 14.70
CA ILE A 94 -2.02 -13.79 14.59
C ILE A 94 -2.54 -13.21 15.92
N GLU A 95 -3.51 -13.85 16.55
CA GLU A 95 -4.11 -13.45 17.83
C GLU A 95 -3.07 -13.36 18.96
N GLU A 96 -2.09 -14.24 18.95
CA GLU A 96 -1.01 -14.16 19.92
C GLU A 96 0.01 -13.07 19.54
N MET A 97 0.40 -13.02 18.26
CA MET A 97 1.37 -12.04 17.76
C MET A 97 0.94 -10.59 18.07
N VAL A 98 -0.33 -10.25 17.84
CA VAL A 98 -0.82 -8.86 17.99
C VAL A 98 -0.76 -8.33 19.43
N LYS A 99 -0.63 -9.20 20.44
CA LYS A 99 -0.43 -8.80 21.85
C LYS A 99 0.96 -8.21 22.11
N HIS A 100 1.92 -8.47 21.23
CA HIS A 100 3.33 -8.11 21.39
C HIS A 100 3.80 -6.97 20.49
N VAL A 101 2.92 -6.40 19.67
CA VAL A 101 3.25 -5.38 18.67
C VAL A 101 2.36 -4.15 18.79
N ASP A 102 2.78 -3.05 18.20
CA ASP A 102 2.07 -1.77 18.21
C ASP A 102 1.31 -1.54 16.89
N ALA A 103 1.83 -2.06 15.77
CA ALA A 103 1.22 -2.01 14.45
C ALA A 103 1.55 -3.28 13.65
N VAL A 104 0.82 -3.52 12.56
CA VAL A 104 0.96 -4.74 11.76
C VAL A 104 1.07 -4.42 10.27
N MET A 105 1.91 -5.19 9.57
CA MET A 105 2.01 -5.23 8.11
C MET A 105 1.64 -6.64 7.63
N ILE A 106 0.65 -6.75 6.73
CA ILE A 106 0.33 -8.00 6.02
C ILE A 106 1.08 -7.96 4.70
N GLU A 107 1.95 -8.95 4.50
CA GLU A 107 2.87 -9.05 3.36
C GLU A 107 2.65 -10.34 2.55
N SER A 108 1.58 -11.11 2.82
CA SER A 108 1.26 -12.30 2.03
C SER A 108 1.18 -11.95 0.55
N VAL A 109 1.84 -12.73 -0.32
CA VAL A 109 1.78 -12.49 -1.77
C VAL A 109 0.38 -12.78 -2.33
N ASP A 110 -0.34 -13.69 -1.71
CA ASP A 110 -1.70 -14.10 -2.01
C ASP A 110 -2.70 -13.16 -1.32
N GLY A 111 -3.52 -12.46 -2.09
CA GLY A 111 -4.56 -11.58 -1.56
C GLY A 111 -5.76 -12.31 -0.94
N ARG A 112 -5.96 -13.60 -1.22
CA ARG A 112 -7.13 -14.38 -0.75
C ARG A 112 -7.20 -14.51 0.78
N PRO A 113 -6.10 -14.76 1.53
CA PRO A 113 -6.14 -14.83 2.99
C PRO A 113 -6.20 -13.47 3.69
N HIS A 114 -6.01 -12.33 3.03
CA HIS A 114 -5.86 -11.02 3.65
C HIS A 114 -7.04 -10.62 4.54
N LEU A 115 -8.29 -10.88 4.13
CA LEU A 115 -9.45 -10.61 4.99
C LEU A 115 -9.39 -11.42 6.30
N ALA A 116 -9.10 -12.72 6.23
CA ALA A 116 -8.98 -13.57 7.39
C ALA A 116 -7.82 -13.14 8.31
N GLN A 117 -6.70 -12.72 7.72
CA GLN A 117 -5.52 -12.21 8.44
C GLN A 117 -5.77 -10.83 9.07
N ALA A 118 -6.54 -9.96 8.41
CA ALA A 118 -6.85 -8.62 8.91
C ALA A 118 -7.83 -8.63 10.10
N ILE A 119 -8.78 -9.57 10.15
CA ILE A 119 -9.81 -9.64 11.19
C ILE A 119 -9.21 -9.64 12.61
N PRO A 120 -8.28 -10.51 13.00
CA PRO A 120 -7.69 -10.50 14.34
C PRO A 120 -6.91 -9.23 14.63
N VAL A 121 -6.24 -8.64 13.66
CA VAL A 121 -5.50 -7.38 13.79
C VAL A 121 -6.47 -6.22 14.08
N ILE A 122 -7.55 -6.11 13.31
CA ILE A 122 -8.59 -5.08 13.48
C ILE A 122 -9.30 -5.27 14.84
N LYS A 123 -9.62 -6.50 15.24
CA LYS A 123 -10.20 -6.81 16.56
C LYS A 123 -9.27 -6.39 17.70
N ALA A 124 -7.96 -6.56 17.53
CA ALA A 124 -6.95 -6.10 18.50
C ALA A 124 -6.69 -4.58 18.44
N ARG A 125 -7.41 -3.83 17.58
CA ARG A 125 -7.29 -2.38 17.37
C ARG A 125 -5.87 -1.93 17.01
N LYS A 126 -5.13 -2.75 16.25
CA LYS A 126 -3.79 -2.39 15.78
C LYS A 126 -3.87 -1.70 14.42
N PRO A 127 -3.19 -0.56 14.22
CA PRO A 127 -3.02 0.03 12.89
C PRO A 127 -2.44 -1.00 11.93
N LEU A 128 -2.94 -1.00 10.67
CA LEU A 128 -2.68 -2.08 9.75
C LEU A 128 -2.35 -1.55 8.34
N PHE A 129 -1.17 -1.89 7.85
CA PHE A 129 -0.82 -1.83 6.43
C PHE A 129 -1.05 -3.21 5.80
N ILE A 130 -1.64 -3.23 4.62
CA ILE A 130 -1.79 -4.45 3.81
C ILE A 130 -1.09 -4.21 2.48
N ASP A 131 -0.07 -5.02 2.18
CA ASP A 131 0.62 -4.94 0.89
C ASP A 131 -0.32 -5.30 -0.27
N LYS A 132 0.08 -4.97 -1.46
CA LYS A 132 -0.66 -5.29 -2.69
C LYS A 132 -0.61 -6.81 -3.01
N PRO A 133 -1.71 -7.37 -3.53
CA PRO A 133 -3.03 -6.76 -3.61
C PRO A 133 -3.70 -6.69 -2.24
N LEU A 134 -4.48 -5.63 -1.98
CA LEU A 134 -5.19 -5.50 -0.68
C LEU A 134 -6.02 -6.74 -0.33
N ALA A 135 -6.61 -7.41 -1.32
CA ALA A 135 -7.37 -8.64 -1.15
C ALA A 135 -7.48 -9.41 -2.48
N GLY A 136 -7.97 -10.65 -2.41
CA GLY A 136 -8.23 -11.49 -3.58
C GLY A 136 -9.54 -11.19 -4.31
N SER A 137 -10.39 -10.30 -3.78
CA SER A 137 -11.67 -9.92 -4.41
C SER A 137 -12.09 -8.50 -4.00
N LEU A 138 -12.87 -7.83 -4.86
CA LEU A 138 -13.45 -6.52 -4.51
C LEU A 138 -14.38 -6.59 -3.28
N ARG A 139 -15.08 -7.71 -3.09
CA ARG A 139 -15.92 -7.93 -1.90
C ARG A 139 -15.08 -7.90 -0.61
N ASP A 140 -13.95 -8.57 -0.59
CA ASP A 140 -13.07 -8.62 0.58
C ASP A 140 -12.41 -7.26 0.83
N VAL A 141 -12.08 -6.51 -0.22
CA VAL A 141 -11.63 -5.10 -0.11
C VAL A 141 -12.67 -4.26 0.64
N LEU A 142 -13.94 -4.35 0.24
CA LEU A 142 -15.04 -3.62 0.88
C LEU A 142 -15.20 -4.05 2.35
N GLU A 143 -15.12 -5.35 2.62
CA GLU A 143 -15.32 -5.88 3.98
C GLU A 143 -14.16 -5.50 4.91
N ILE A 144 -12.90 -5.54 4.46
CA ILE A 144 -11.75 -5.07 5.25
C ILE A 144 -11.97 -3.62 5.68
N PHE A 145 -12.29 -2.72 4.74
CA PHE A 145 -12.50 -1.31 5.08
C PHE A 145 -13.75 -1.07 5.92
N ARG A 146 -14.81 -1.86 5.73
CA ARG A 146 -16.00 -1.81 6.58
C ARG A 146 -15.67 -2.17 8.03
N LEU A 147 -14.94 -3.27 8.24
CA LEU A 147 -14.50 -3.71 9.57
C LEU A 147 -13.57 -2.69 10.22
N ALA A 148 -12.60 -2.16 9.47
CA ALA A 148 -11.68 -1.11 9.91
C ALA A 148 -12.44 0.13 10.40
N LYS A 149 -13.40 0.60 9.60
CA LYS A 149 -14.24 1.77 9.93
C LYS A 149 -15.06 1.54 11.20
N VAL A 150 -15.71 0.38 11.34
CA VAL A 150 -16.50 0.04 12.53
C VAL A 150 -15.61 -0.02 13.78
N ALA A 151 -14.41 -0.53 13.66
CA ALA A 151 -13.47 -0.63 14.77
C ALA A 151 -12.72 0.68 15.07
N GLY A 152 -12.76 1.67 14.17
CA GLY A 152 -11.99 2.91 14.27
C GLY A 152 -10.46 2.66 14.13
N VAL A 153 -10.08 1.68 13.33
CA VAL A 153 -8.66 1.29 13.12
C VAL A 153 -8.16 1.84 11.79
N PRO A 154 -7.02 2.53 11.76
CA PRO A 154 -6.39 2.93 10.50
C PRO A 154 -5.95 1.69 9.70
N VAL A 155 -6.51 1.53 8.49
CA VAL A 155 -6.14 0.48 7.54
C VAL A 155 -5.94 1.09 6.16
N TRP A 156 -4.84 0.75 5.50
CA TRP A 156 -4.55 1.20 4.13
C TRP A 156 -3.71 0.18 3.38
N SER A 157 -3.65 0.36 2.08
CA SER A 157 -2.82 -0.43 1.17
C SER A 157 -2.22 0.47 0.11
N SER A 158 -1.05 0.12 -0.38
CA SER A 158 -0.49 0.73 -1.58
C SER A 158 0.64 -0.10 -2.18
N SER A 159 0.90 0.12 -3.45
CA SER A 159 2.15 -0.29 -4.10
C SER A 159 3.26 0.72 -3.83
N SER A 160 4.52 0.26 -3.79
CA SER A 160 5.69 1.16 -3.75
C SER A 160 5.76 2.11 -4.95
N LEU A 161 5.13 1.78 -6.06
CA LEU A 161 5.06 2.62 -7.27
C LEU A 161 4.30 3.94 -7.05
N ARG A 162 3.38 3.97 -6.07
CA ARG A 162 2.70 5.20 -5.65
C ARG A 162 3.68 6.29 -5.24
N TYR A 163 4.76 5.92 -4.59
CA TYR A 163 5.71 6.85 -3.97
C TYR A 163 6.88 7.24 -4.86
N GLY A 164 6.81 6.97 -6.17
CA GLY A 164 7.73 7.52 -7.14
C GLY A 164 7.68 9.05 -7.15
N LYS A 165 8.86 9.71 -7.05
CA LYS A 165 8.97 11.18 -6.89
C LYS A 165 8.18 11.96 -7.93
N ALA A 166 8.22 11.51 -9.20
CA ALA A 166 7.53 12.19 -10.29
C ALA A 166 6.00 12.09 -10.14
N ALA A 167 5.47 10.89 -9.81
CA ALA A 167 4.04 10.70 -9.56
C ALA A 167 3.56 11.52 -8.34
N GLN A 168 4.35 11.56 -7.27
CA GLN A 168 4.05 12.37 -6.08
C GLN A 168 4.07 13.88 -6.37
N ALA A 169 4.98 14.37 -7.21
CA ALA A 169 4.99 15.77 -7.64
C ALA A 169 3.70 16.14 -8.41
N VAL A 170 3.23 15.25 -9.29
CA VAL A 170 1.96 15.43 -10.01
C VAL A 170 0.78 15.41 -9.03
N ARG A 171 0.74 14.46 -8.10
CA ARG A 171 -0.28 14.39 -7.03
C ARG A 171 -0.32 15.67 -6.19
N ALA A 172 0.84 16.26 -5.92
CA ALA A 172 0.96 17.54 -5.21
C ALA A 172 0.59 18.78 -6.04
N GLY A 173 0.18 18.61 -7.31
CA GLY A 173 -0.36 19.68 -8.16
C GLY A 173 0.64 20.33 -9.11
N SER A 174 1.80 19.73 -9.39
CA SER A 174 2.79 20.28 -10.32
C SER A 174 2.22 20.53 -11.73
N LEU A 175 1.26 19.72 -12.18
CA LEU A 175 0.58 19.86 -13.47
C LEU A 175 -0.78 20.57 -13.40
N GLY A 176 -1.21 21.04 -12.23
CA GLY A 176 -2.59 21.49 -12.03
C GLY A 176 -3.56 20.30 -12.12
N LYS A 177 -4.76 20.53 -12.65
CA LYS A 177 -5.74 19.46 -12.88
C LYS A 177 -5.24 18.52 -13.97
N VAL A 178 -5.02 17.25 -13.63
CA VAL A 178 -4.63 16.20 -14.59
C VAL A 178 -5.85 15.83 -15.44
N THR A 179 -5.70 15.92 -16.77
CA THR A 179 -6.76 15.60 -17.75
C THR A 179 -6.55 14.26 -18.43
N TYR A 180 -5.30 13.82 -18.52
CA TYR A 180 -4.91 12.55 -19.14
C TYR A 180 -3.74 11.95 -18.37
N ALA A 181 -3.75 10.63 -18.21
CA ALA A 181 -2.57 9.89 -17.79
C ALA A 181 -2.54 8.51 -18.46
N GLU A 182 -1.34 8.03 -18.73
CA GLU A 182 -1.10 6.63 -19.11
C GLU A 182 0.04 6.06 -18.29
N THR A 183 -0.10 4.79 -17.93
CA THR A 183 0.88 4.06 -17.13
C THR A 183 1.11 2.67 -17.67
N THR A 184 2.32 2.15 -17.47
CA THR A 184 2.64 0.78 -17.81
C THR A 184 3.23 0.05 -16.60
N SER A 185 3.00 -1.26 -16.55
CA SER A 185 3.71 -2.20 -15.68
C SER A 185 3.65 -3.61 -16.27
N PRO A 186 4.46 -4.55 -15.80
CA PRO A 186 4.15 -5.96 -15.97
C PRO A 186 2.77 -6.28 -15.41
N ALA A 187 2.07 -7.24 -16.03
CA ALA A 187 0.74 -7.68 -15.61
C ALA A 187 0.61 -9.21 -15.72
N SER A 188 1.61 -9.92 -15.17
CA SER A 188 1.53 -11.38 -15.08
C SER A 188 0.24 -11.79 -14.35
N ILE A 189 -0.39 -12.82 -14.88
CA ILE A 189 -1.67 -13.33 -14.37
C ILE A 189 -1.42 -14.51 -13.45
N GLU A 190 -2.06 -14.50 -12.29
CA GLU A 190 -2.19 -15.64 -11.38
C GLU A 190 -3.63 -16.15 -11.45
N LYS A 191 -3.81 -17.45 -11.77
CA LYS A 191 -5.13 -18.03 -12.04
C LYS A 191 -6.12 -17.96 -10.87
N SER A 192 -5.60 -17.87 -9.65
CA SER A 192 -6.39 -17.77 -8.43
C SER A 192 -6.91 -16.37 -8.12
N HIS A 193 -6.49 -15.36 -8.91
CA HIS A 193 -6.78 -13.95 -8.69
C HIS A 193 -7.45 -13.31 -9.92
N PRO A 194 -8.21 -12.22 -9.77
CA PRO A 194 -8.56 -11.34 -10.88
C PRO A 194 -7.29 -10.85 -11.61
N ASP A 195 -7.36 -10.76 -12.94
CA ASP A 195 -6.17 -10.58 -13.79
C ASP A 195 -5.21 -9.49 -13.32
N LEU A 196 -5.74 -8.29 -13.03
CA LEU A 196 -4.90 -7.15 -12.69
C LEU A 196 -4.51 -7.08 -11.20
N PHE A 197 -5.19 -7.81 -10.32
CA PHE A 197 -4.93 -7.77 -8.88
C PHE A 197 -3.54 -8.30 -8.55
N TRP A 198 -3.06 -9.32 -9.28
CA TRP A 198 -1.79 -9.97 -8.99
C TRP A 198 -0.58 -9.06 -9.21
N TYR A 199 -0.43 -8.50 -10.42
CA TYR A 199 0.73 -7.68 -10.77
C TYR A 199 0.39 -6.37 -11.47
N GLY A 200 -0.67 -6.29 -12.26
CA GLY A 200 -1.15 -5.08 -12.92
C GLY A 200 -1.53 -3.96 -11.96
N VAL A 201 -1.81 -4.31 -10.70
CA VAL A 201 -2.08 -3.37 -9.61
C VAL A 201 -1.01 -2.30 -9.47
N HIS A 202 0.26 -2.59 -9.76
CA HIS A 202 1.35 -1.62 -9.71
C HIS A 202 1.15 -0.44 -10.66
N GLY A 203 0.85 -0.72 -11.94
CA GLY A 203 0.58 0.33 -12.93
C GLY A 203 -0.74 1.05 -12.66
N CYS A 204 -1.78 0.31 -12.23
CA CYS A 204 -3.06 0.90 -11.83
C CYS A 204 -2.89 1.83 -10.61
N GLU A 205 -2.05 1.47 -9.65
CA GLU A 205 -1.73 2.31 -8.48
C GLU A 205 -1.07 3.63 -8.91
N THR A 206 -0.09 3.58 -9.82
CA THR A 206 0.54 4.80 -10.38
C THR A 206 -0.49 5.67 -11.09
N LEU A 207 -1.40 5.05 -11.86
CA LEU A 207 -2.47 5.76 -12.55
C LEU A 207 -3.38 6.51 -11.55
N PHE A 208 -3.85 5.82 -10.51
CA PHE A 208 -4.69 6.43 -9.47
C PHE A 208 -3.94 7.46 -8.63
N THR A 209 -2.63 7.32 -8.45
CA THR A 209 -1.81 8.34 -7.78
C THR A 209 -1.95 9.71 -8.43
N VAL A 210 -1.98 9.77 -9.76
CA VAL A 210 -2.02 11.04 -10.50
C VAL A 210 -3.42 11.45 -10.94
N MET A 211 -4.30 10.50 -11.24
CA MET A 211 -5.68 10.77 -11.65
C MET A 211 -6.60 11.03 -10.45
N GLY A 212 -6.30 10.44 -9.29
CA GLY A 212 -7.18 10.46 -8.14
C GLY A 212 -8.51 9.72 -8.40
N THR A 213 -9.45 9.91 -7.50
CA THR A 213 -10.81 9.34 -7.60
C THR A 213 -11.66 10.00 -8.70
N GLY A 214 -12.80 9.38 -8.99
CA GLY A 214 -13.79 9.87 -9.96
C GLY A 214 -13.81 9.08 -11.28
N CYS A 215 -13.24 7.87 -11.33
CA CYS A 215 -13.41 6.96 -12.46
C CYS A 215 -14.87 6.52 -12.54
N GLU A 216 -15.51 6.66 -13.71
CA GLU A 216 -16.92 6.33 -13.92
C GLU A 216 -17.07 4.99 -14.63
N SER A 217 -16.23 4.72 -15.63
CA SER A 217 -16.31 3.51 -16.43
C SER A 217 -14.97 3.06 -16.95
N VAL A 218 -14.90 1.80 -17.35
CA VAL A 218 -13.71 1.12 -17.83
C VAL A 218 -14.04 0.30 -19.06
N LYS A 219 -13.12 0.32 -20.03
CA LYS A 219 -13.12 -0.57 -21.19
C LYS A 219 -11.79 -1.29 -21.27
N ARG A 220 -11.80 -2.62 -21.34
CA ARG A 220 -10.60 -3.43 -21.55
C ARG A 220 -10.52 -3.91 -22.99
N GLY A 221 -9.34 -3.77 -23.56
CA GLY A 221 -8.95 -4.25 -24.87
C GLY A 221 -7.55 -4.86 -24.84
N THR A 222 -6.97 -4.93 -26.01
CA THR A 222 -5.57 -5.34 -26.21
C THR A 222 -4.87 -4.35 -27.10
N THR A 223 -3.59 -4.13 -26.86
CA THR A 223 -2.68 -3.39 -27.74
C THR A 223 -2.44 -4.16 -29.04
N ALA A 224 -1.81 -3.53 -30.02
CA ALA A 224 -1.50 -4.16 -31.31
C ALA A 224 -0.60 -5.41 -31.19
N ASP A 225 0.23 -5.48 -30.14
CA ASP A 225 1.07 -6.64 -29.80
C ASP A 225 0.41 -7.63 -28.82
N GLY A 226 -0.92 -7.50 -28.61
CA GLY A 226 -1.73 -8.45 -27.84
C GLY A 226 -1.61 -8.31 -26.33
N LYS A 227 -1.07 -7.19 -25.83
CA LYS A 227 -0.94 -6.90 -24.38
C LYS A 227 -2.23 -6.31 -23.82
N ILE A 228 -2.42 -6.44 -22.50
CA ILE A 228 -3.58 -5.85 -21.82
C ILE A 228 -3.56 -4.33 -21.96
N GLU A 229 -4.70 -3.75 -22.40
CA GLU A 229 -4.96 -2.32 -22.34
C GLU A 229 -6.28 -2.07 -21.61
N VAL A 230 -6.29 -1.12 -20.68
CA VAL A 230 -7.47 -0.72 -19.92
C VAL A 230 -7.61 0.79 -20.00
N ILE A 231 -8.74 1.24 -20.55
CA ILE A 231 -9.07 2.66 -20.70
C ILE A 231 -10.17 3.00 -19.72
N GLY A 232 -9.89 3.90 -18.79
CA GLY A 232 -10.86 4.43 -17.85
C GLY A 232 -11.30 5.84 -18.21
N LYS A 233 -12.57 6.14 -17.97
CA LYS A 233 -13.15 7.47 -18.09
C LYS A 233 -13.42 8.04 -16.71
N TRP A 234 -12.87 9.19 -16.43
CA TRP A 234 -13.07 9.94 -15.18
C TRP A 234 -14.04 11.09 -15.39
N LYS A 235 -14.68 11.52 -14.32
CA LYS A 235 -15.51 12.73 -14.27
C LYS A 235 -14.85 13.91 -14.95
N GLY A 236 -15.64 14.68 -15.68
CA GLY A 236 -15.16 15.86 -16.42
C GLY A 236 -14.37 15.53 -17.69
N GLY A 237 -14.58 14.37 -18.29
CA GLY A 237 -13.98 13.99 -19.58
C GLY A 237 -12.50 13.62 -19.49
N ARG A 238 -11.96 13.39 -18.28
CA ARG A 238 -10.57 12.95 -18.07
C ARG A 238 -10.40 11.50 -18.46
N THR A 239 -9.23 11.13 -18.97
CA THR A 239 -8.94 9.77 -19.42
C THR A 239 -7.68 9.24 -18.75
N GLY A 240 -7.76 8.02 -18.25
CA GLY A 240 -6.63 7.28 -17.67
C GLY A 240 -6.45 5.93 -18.37
N ILE A 241 -5.23 5.56 -18.71
CA ILE A 241 -4.93 4.34 -19.45
C ILE A 241 -3.87 3.52 -18.70
N PHE A 242 -4.16 2.26 -18.49
CA PHE A 242 -3.17 1.26 -18.07
C PHE A 242 -2.83 0.34 -19.24
N ARG A 243 -1.53 0.07 -19.45
CA ARG A 243 -1.06 -0.92 -20.43
C ARG A 243 -0.05 -1.88 -19.80
N GLU A 244 -0.19 -3.15 -20.14
CA GLU A 244 0.83 -4.13 -19.82
C GLU A 244 2.10 -3.87 -20.64
N ALA A 245 3.26 -3.79 -19.95
CA ALA A 245 4.58 -3.70 -20.55
C ALA A 245 5.64 -4.30 -19.63
N LYS A 246 6.87 -4.46 -20.12
CA LYS A 246 7.98 -5.01 -19.31
C LYS A 246 8.46 -4.07 -18.19
N GLY A 247 8.22 -2.76 -18.32
CA GLY A 247 8.75 -1.75 -17.41
C GLY A 247 7.67 -0.89 -16.76
N TYR A 248 8.09 -0.12 -15.77
CA TYR A 248 7.28 0.88 -15.09
C TYR A 248 7.51 2.23 -15.76
N THR A 249 6.60 2.66 -16.61
CA THR A 249 6.65 3.96 -17.29
C THR A 249 5.27 4.63 -17.22
N GLY A 250 5.22 5.90 -17.52
CA GLY A 250 3.96 6.63 -17.60
C GLY A 250 4.16 8.08 -17.99
N LEU A 251 3.06 8.71 -18.40
CA LEU A 251 2.96 10.10 -18.73
C LEU A 251 1.67 10.66 -18.14
N ALA A 252 1.73 11.83 -17.53
CA ALA A 252 0.55 12.60 -17.14
C ALA A 252 0.52 13.94 -17.86
N LYS A 253 -0.69 14.40 -18.26
CA LYS A 253 -0.94 15.71 -18.86
C LYS A 253 -1.97 16.45 -18.02
N GLY A 254 -1.70 17.71 -17.77
CA GLY A 254 -2.58 18.59 -17.00
C GLY A 254 -2.58 20.01 -17.53
N GLU A 255 -3.20 20.93 -16.82
CA GLU A 255 -3.35 22.33 -17.20
C GLU A 255 -2.02 23.07 -17.39
N LYS A 256 -0.95 22.61 -16.69
CA LYS A 256 0.37 23.27 -16.68
C LYS A 256 1.43 22.52 -17.51
N GLY A 257 1.02 21.55 -18.35
CA GLY A 257 1.93 20.79 -19.19
C GLY A 257 1.85 19.28 -18.97
N GLU A 258 2.96 18.59 -19.20
CA GLU A 258 3.06 17.13 -19.06
C GLU A 258 4.34 16.72 -18.31
N ALA A 259 4.31 15.54 -17.69
CA ALA A 259 5.46 14.97 -16.97
C ALA A 259 5.46 13.43 -17.02
N PRO A 260 6.64 12.80 -17.09
CA PRO A 260 6.77 11.35 -16.87
C PRO A 260 6.42 10.99 -15.43
N ILE A 261 5.79 9.84 -15.18
CA ILE A 261 5.27 9.46 -13.85
C ILE A 261 5.57 8.01 -13.42
N GLY A 262 6.18 7.20 -14.24
CA GLY A 262 6.25 5.75 -14.04
C GLY A 262 7.53 5.20 -13.36
N ALA A 263 8.41 6.04 -12.80
CA ALA A 263 9.66 5.57 -12.21
C ALA A 263 9.44 4.79 -10.90
N TYR A 264 10.26 3.75 -10.69
CA TYR A 264 10.32 2.99 -9.43
C TYR A 264 11.52 3.47 -8.59
N ASP A 265 11.24 4.07 -7.44
CA ASP A 265 12.24 4.65 -6.54
C ASP A 265 12.60 3.73 -5.35
N GLY A 266 12.31 2.43 -5.46
CA GLY A 266 12.57 1.45 -4.40
C GLY A 266 11.46 1.38 -3.34
N TYR A 267 11.72 0.64 -2.28
CA TYR A 267 10.73 0.41 -1.21
C TYR A 267 10.75 1.45 -0.09
N ALA A 268 11.89 2.10 0.14
CA ALA A 268 12.04 3.01 1.26
C ALA A 268 10.99 4.13 1.34
N PRO A 269 10.57 4.77 0.23
CA PRO A 269 9.52 5.79 0.29
C PRO A 269 8.18 5.27 0.82
N LEU A 270 7.79 4.02 0.47
CA LEU A 270 6.61 3.37 1.02
C LEU A 270 6.78 3.12 2.53
N VAL A 271 7.92 2.55 2.94
CA VAL A 271 8.19 2.24 4.35
C VAL A 271 8.17 3.51 5.21
N VAL A 272 8.74 4.62 4.72
CA VAL A 272 8.68 5.94 5.40
C VAL A 272 7.22 6.36 5.65
N GLU A 273 6.37 6.31 4.63
CA GLU A 273 4.96 6.70 4.78
C GLU A 273 4.17 5.71 5.65
N ALA A 274 4.51 4.41 5.61
CA ALA A 274 3.91 3.42 6.49
C ALA A 274 4.24 3.69 7.96
N ILE A 275 5.50 3.93 8.30
CA ILE A 275 5.89 4.24 9.68
C ILE A 275 5.29 5.57 10.16
N LYS A 276 5.28 6.59 9.30
CA LYS A 276 4.62 7.86 9.60
C LYS A 276 3.12 7.68 9.88
N ALA A 277 2.43 6.86 9.08
CA ALA A 277 1.02 6.56 9.30
C ALA A 277 0.77 5.81 10.63
N PHE A 278 1.63 4.85 10.98
CA PHE A 278 1.56 4.17 12.27
C PHE A 278 1.78 5.12 13.45
N GLN A 279 2.70 6.08 13.32
CA GLN A 279 3.00 7.06 14.37
C GLN A 279 1.90 8.12 14.55
N THR A 280 1.27 8.53 13.45
CA THR A 280 0.33 9.67 13.46
C THR A 280 -1.15 9.24 13.43
N GLY A 281 -1.45 8.01 13.04
CA GLY A 281 -2.80 7.54 12.75
C GLY A 281 -3.38 8.08 11.43
N VAL A 282 -2.62 8.87 10.66
CA VAL A 282 -3.07 9.45 9.38
C VAL A 282 -2.63 8.57 8.23
N VAL A 283 -3.58 7.92 7.57
CA VAL A 283 -3.30 7.03 6.42
C VAL A 283 -2.91 7.83 5.17
N PRO A 284 -1.90 7.40 4.40
CA PRO A 284 -1.44 8.14 3.22
C PRO A 284 -2.36 7.96 1.99
N VAL A 285 -3.19 6.94 2.01
CA VAL A 285 -4.15 6.61 0.94
C VAL A 285 -5.52 6.38 1.57
N SER A 286 -6.55 7.05 1.07
CA SER A 286 -7.91 6.86 1.59
C SER A 286 -8.50 5.52 1.16
N SER A 287 -9.43 5.01 1.97
CA SER A 287 -10.21 3.81 1.62
C SER A 287 -11.00 3.99 0.33
N GLU A 288 -11.51 5.18 0.08
CA GLU A 288 -12.27 5.52 -1.12
C GLU A 288 -11.41 5.37 -2.38
N GLU A 289 -10.17 5.88 -2.36
CA GLU A 289 -9.26 5.78 -3.49
C GLU A 289 -8.85 4.33 -3.75
N THR A 290 -8.55 3.57 -2.69
CA THR A 290 -8.21 2.15 -2.82
C THR A 290 -9.39 1.32 -3.31
N ILE A 291 -10.60 1.54 -2.80
CA ILE A 291 -11.82 0.87 -3.28
C ILE A 291 -12.05 1.17 -4.76
N GLU A 292 -11.88 2.41 -5.19
CA GLU A 292 -12.09 2.79 -6.58
C GLU A 292 -11.02 2.17 -7.51
N LEU A 293 -9.76 2.09 -7.05
CA LEU A 293 -8.69 1.38 -7.75
C LEU A 293 -9.05 -0.10 -7.98
N PHE A 294 -9.52 -0.79 -6.93
CA PHE A 294 -9.92 -2.20 -7.04
C PHE A 294 -11.19 -2.38 -7.88
N ALA A 295 -12.13 -1.44 -7.81
CA ALA A 295 -13.30 -1.43 -8.68
C ALA A 295 -12.93 -1.21 -10.16
N PHE A 296 -11.93 -0.37 -10.46
CA PHE A 296 -11.37 -0.19 -11.80
C PHE A 296 -10.82 -1.51 -12.34
N MET A 297 -10.03 -2.24 -11.57
CA MET A 297 -9.47 -3.54 -11.98
C MET A 297 -10.56 -4.61 -12.14
N GLU A 298 -11.55 -4.67 -11.25
CA GLU A 298 -12.70 -5.59 -11.37
C GLU A 298 -13.57 -5.25 -12.59
N ALA A 299 -13.78 -3.94 -12.87
CA ALA A 299 -14.50 -3.51 -14.08
C ALA A 299 -13.75 -3.87 -15.37
N ALA A 300 -12.41 -3.84 -15.35
CA ALA A 300 -11.60 -4.32 -16.46
C ALA A 300 -11.80 -5.82 -16.72
N ASP A 301 -11.89 -6.64 -15.69
CA ASP A 301 -12.16 -8.08 -15.84
C ASP A 301 -13.59 -8.35 -16.29
N GLU A 302 -14.56 -7.60 -15.79
CA GLU A 302 -15.94 -7.70 -16.29
C GLU A 302 -16.04 -7.25 -17.76
N SER A 303 -15.33 -6.18 -18.14
CA SER A 303 -15.24 -5.75 -19.54
C SER A 303 -14.66 -6.85 -20.45
N LYS A 304 -13.60 -7.54 -20.00
CA LYS A 304 -13.04 -8.72 -20.70
C LYS A 304 -14.10 -9.81 -20.89
N ARG A 305 -14.84 -10.17 -19.82
CA ARG A 305 -15.92 -11.17 -19.88
C ARG A 305 -17.03 -10.81 -20.87
N ARG A 306 -17.23 -9.51 -21.12
CA ARG A 306 -18.23 -8.95 -22.05
C ARG A 306 -17.66 -8.61 -23.43
N GLY A 307 -16.51 -9.17 -23.80
CA GLY A 307 -15.90 -8.95 -25.11
C GLY A 307 -15.39 -7.52 -25.33
N GLY A 308 -14.99 -6.81 -24.27
CA GLY A 308 -14.49 -5.44 -24.32
C GLY A 308 -15.57 -4.35 -24.22
N ALA A 309 -16.79 -4.70 -23.82
CA ALA A 309 -17.84 -3.71 -23.56
C ALA A 309 -17.45 -2.78 -22.37
N GLU A 310 -17.94 -1.55 -22.44
CA GLU A 310 -17.76 -0.60 -21.33
C GLU A 310 -18.54 -1.04 -20.08
N VAL A 311 -17.90 -0.96 -18.91
CA VAL A 311 -18.44 -1.36 -17.61
C VAL A 311 -18.28 -0.20 -16.63
N THR A 312 -19.34 0.14 -15.88
CA THR A 312 -19.25 1.19 -14.87
C THR A 312 -18.71 0.66 -13.54
N LEU A 313 -17.98 1.51 -12.81
CA LEU A 313 -17.54 1.16 -11.47
C LEU A 313 -18.72 0.93 -10.51
N ALA A 314 -19.79 1.71 -10.67
CA ALA A 314 -21.02 1.56 -9.88
C ALA A 314 -21.62 0.15 -10.01
N GLU A 315 -21.57 -0.46 -11.21
CA GLU A 315 -22.07 -1.80 -11.46
C GLU A 315 -21.28 -2.87 -10.70
N VAL A 316 -19.95 -2.84 -10.77
CA VAL A 316 -19.11 -3.82 -10.08
C VAL A 316 -19.13 -3.63 -8.56
N LEU A 317 -19.21 -2.40 -8.07
CA LEU A 317 -19.37 -2.10 -6.65
C LEU A 317 -20.69 -2.63 -6.12
N LYS A 318 -21.81 -2.40 -6.82
CA LYS A 318 -23.12 -2.95 -6.45
C LYS A 318 -23.09 -4.49 -6.41
N LYS A 319 -22.46 -5.13 -7.39
CA LYS A 319 -22.29 -6.59 -7.44
C LYS A 319 -21.44 -7.12 -6.28
N ALA A 320 -20.47 -6.35 -5.82
CA ALA A 320 -19.60 -6.70 -4.69
C ALA A 320 -20.26 -6.44 -3.31
N GLY A 321 -21.41 -5.73 -3.24
CA GLY A 321 -22.17 -5.50 -2.01
C GLY A 321 -22.05 -4.09 -1.41
N LYS A 322 -21.65 -3.10 -2.23
CA LYS A 322 -21.62 -1.69 -1.83
C LYS A 322 -22.92 -0.97 -2.18
#